data_d148b9d8c52a45cf20e63a95af296982
#
_entry.id   d148b9d8c52a45cf20e63a95af296982
#
_cell.length_a   1.000
_cell.length_b   1.000
_cell.length_c   1.000
_cell.angle_alpha   90.00
_cell.angle_beta   90.00
_cell.angle_gamma   90.00
#
_symmetry.space_group_name_H-M   'P 1'
#
loop_
_entity.id
_entity.type
_entity.pdbx_description
1 polymer ?
#
loop_
_entity_poly.entity_id
_entity_poly.type
_entity_poly.pdbx_seq_one_letter_code
_entity_poly.pdbx_strand_id
1 'polypeptide(L)'
;KHYAARDYLAGMFIWTGFDYRGEPTPFGFPSIGSYFGMLDQCGFAKDNVYYLKSWWTDKTTLHIFPHWNHKGKEGQEIAVWAFSNCDEVELFVNKKSAGKKAMPVNGHLEWKVKYVPGVVEAIGYKKGKKIITNKVQTTNAAAAVNVSSNKNTINANKEDIVIITIDALDKNNLHVPDATDEITFS
;
A
#
# COMPACT_ATOMS: atom_id res chain seq x y z
N LYS A 1 16.41 6.16 -9.87
CA LYS A 1 17.68 6.95 -9.92
C LYS A 1 18.66 6.40 -10.96
N HIS A 2 18.95 5.07 -10.95
CA HIS A 2 19.96 4.48 -11.84
C HIS A 2 19.68 4.76 -13.33
N TYR A 3 18.47 4.54 -13.81
CA TYR A 3 18.07 4.77 -15.20
C TYR A 3 18.02 6.27 -15.54
N ALA A 4 17.41 7.08 -14.66
CA ALA A 4 17.27 8.52 -14.89
C ALA A 4 18.61 9.30 -14.92
N ALA A 5 19.70 8.68 -14.52
CA ALA A 5 21.05 9.26 -14.57
C ALA A 5 21.84 8.83 -15.80
N ARG A 6 21.21 8.18 -16.79
CA ARG A 6 21.88 7.62 -17.98
C ARG A 6 21.08 7.92 -19.24
N ASP A 7 21.50 8.94 -19.95
CA ASP A 7 20.79 9.46 -21.14
C ASP A 7 20.73 8.46 -22.31
N TYR A 8 21.62 7.46 -22.30
CA TYR A 8 21.64 6.40 -23.32
C TYR A 8 20.61 5.27 -23.09
N LEU A 9 19.94 5.26 -21.93
CA LEU A 9 18.90 4.27 -21.63
C LEU A 9 17.54 4.80 -22.06
N ALA A 10 16.90 4.14 -23.02
CA ALA A 10 15.57 4.51 -23.51
C ALA A 10 14.46 4.29 -22.49
N GLY A 11 14.68 3.42 -21.48
CA GLY A 11 13.70 3.12 -20.45
C GLY A 11 13.91 1.73 -19.85
N MET A 12 12.88 1.24 -19.18
CA MET A 12 12.86 -0.09 -18.59
C MET A 12 11.47 -0.72 -18.70
N PHE A 13 11.43 -2.03 -18.73
CA PHE A 13 10.22 -2.82 -18.54
C PHE A 13 10.20 -3.37 -17.11
N ILE A 14 9.00 -3.37 -16.53
CA ILE A 14 8.79 -3.91 -15.18
C ILE A 14 8.24 -5.32 -15.34
N TRP A 15 8.93 -6.28 -14.79
CA TRP A 15 8.43 -7.63 -14.63
C TRP A 15 7.99 -7.83 -13.17
N THR A 16 6.69 -7.91 -12.89
CA THR A 16 5.58 -7.95 -13.87
C THR A 16 4.43 -7.06 -13.40
N GLY A 17 3.45 -6.80 -14.28
CA GLY A 17 2.25 -6.03 -13.95
C GLY A 17 1.39 -6.73 -12.91
N PHE A 18 1.17 -8.04 -13.05
CA PHE A 18 0.33 -8.84 -12.16
C PHE A 18 1.11 -10.01 -11.56
N ASP A 19 0.73 -10.45 -10.37
CA ASP A 19 1.09 -11.78 -9.90
C ASP A 19 0.43 -12.83 -10.80
N TYR A 20 1.08 -13.98 -10.97
CA TYR A 20 0.59 -15.06 -11.81
C TYR A 20 0.93 -16.44 -11.19
N ARG A 21 0.26 -17.48 -11.69
CA ARG A 21 0.60 -18.85 -11.31
C ARG A 21 1.93 -19.25 -11.92
N GLY A 22 2.79 -19.83 -11.08
CA GLY A 22 4.18 -20.17 -11.42
C GLY A 22 5.16 -19.23 -10.75
N GLU A 23 6.44 -19.54 -10.84
CA GLU A 23 7.56 -18.76 -10.26
C GLU A 23 7.34 -18.35 -8.79
N PRO A 24 7.09 -19.31 -7.87
CA PRO A 24 6.83 -18.98 -6.47
C PRO A 24 8.06 -18.49 -5.71
N THR A 25 9.23 -18.52 -6.32
CA THR A 25 10.50 -18.09 -5.70
C THR A 25 10.37 -16.68 -5.08
N PRO A 26 10.87 -16.47 -3.84
CA PRO A 26 11.73 -17.36 -3.03
C PRO A 26 10.96 -18.38 -2.17
N PHE A 27 9.65 -18.47 -2.30
CA PHE A 27 8.82 -19.35 -1.49
C PHE A 27 8.81 -20.78 -2.05
N GLY A 28 8.78 -21.79 -1.15
CA GLY A 28 8.58 -23.17 -1.52
C GLY A 28 7.12 -23.60 -1.50
N PHE A 29 6.85 -24.87 -1.80
CA PHE A 29 5.51 -25.44 -1.66
C PHE A 29 5.00 -25.22 -0.21
N PRO A 30 3.74 -24.85 -0.02
CA PRO A 30 2.61 -24.88 -0.95
C PRO A 30 2.41 -23.58 -1.81
N SER A 31 3.36 -22.69 -1.86
CA SER A 31 3.25 -21.50 -2.72
C SER A 31 3.33 -21.91 -4.20
N ILE A 32 2.36 -21.46 -4.99
CA ILE A 32 2.20 -21.81 -6.41
C ILE A 32 2.17 -20.61 -7.34
N GLY A 33 2.27 -19.41 -6.79
CA GLY A 33 2.19 -18.15 -7.55
C GLY A 33 3.34 -17.21 -7.25
N SER A 34 3.58 -16.28 -8.16
CA SER A 34 4.52 -15.18 -7.94
C SER A 34 3.94 -14.15 -6.97
N TYR A 35 4.84 -13.36 -6.34
CA TYR A 35 4.48 -12.28 -5.40
C TYR A 35 5.16 -10.96 -5.74
N PHE A 36 5.83 -10.90 -6.88
CA PHE A 36 6.61 -9.73 -7.32
C PHE A 36 5.86 -8.82 -8.31
N GLY A 37 4.59 -9.15 -8.63
CA GLY A 37 3.73 -8.27 -9.44
C GLY A 37 3.48 -6.92 -8.79
N MET A 38 3.24 -5.90 -9.59
CA MET A 38 2.77 -4.60 -9.13
C MET A 38 1.34 -4.66 -8.59
N LEU A 39 0.54 -5.49 -9.19
CA LEU A 39 -0.83 -5.85 -8.79
C LEU A 39 -0.84 -7.31 -8.35
N ASP A 40 -1.76 -7.70 -7.50
CA ASP A 40 -2.01 -9.11 -7.22
C ASP A 40 -2.74 -9.80 -8.38
N GLN A 41 -3.09 -11.09 -8.22
CA GLN A 41 -3.78 -11.86 -9.25
C GLN A 41 -5.20 -11.36 -9.56
N CYS A 42 -5.82 -10.63 -8.64
CA CYS A 42 -7.15 -10.03 -8.79
C CYS A 42 -7.10 -8.57 -9.25
N GLY A 43 -5.91 -8.00 -9.43
CA GLY A 43 -5.70 -6.63 -9.88
C GLY A 43 -5.66 -5.59 -8.75
N PHE A 44 -5.58 -6.00 -7.50
CA PHE A 44 -5.40 -5.06 -6.39
C PHE A 44 -3.96 -4.51 -6.35
N ALA A 45 -3.88 -3.20 -6.16
CA ALA A 45 -2.62 -2.49 -6.15
C ALA A 45 -1.79 -2.81 -4.90
N LYS A 46 -0.52 -3.19 -5.09
CA LYS A 46 0.47 -3.25 -4.02
C LYS A 46 1.17 -1.90 -3.83
N ASP A 47 1.93 -1.74 -2.75
CA ASP A 47 2.59 -0.47 -2.42
C ASP A 47 3.42 0.11 -3.57
N ASN A 48 4.12 -0.73 -4.32
CA ASN A 48 4.97 -0.31 -5.44
C ASN A 48 4.23 0.36 -6.61
N VAL A 49 2.92 0.11 -6.77
CA VAL A 49 2.08 0.84 -7.75
C VAL A 49 2.07 2.33 -7.44
N TYR A 50 2.03 2.70 -6.18
CA TYR A 50 2.01 4.11 -5.76
C TYR A 50 3.33 4.82 -6.02
N TYR A 51 4.47 4.08 -6.00
CA TYR A 51 5.74 4.61 -6.48
C TYR A 51 5.66 4.97 -7.97
N LEU A 52 5.19 4.06 -8.82
CA LEU A 52 5.03 4.33 -10.24
C LEU A 52 4.03 5.47 -10.49
N LYS A 53 2.89 5.45 -9.80
CA LYS A 53 1.89 6.50 -9.88
C LYS A 53 2.46 7.87 -9.53
N SER A 54 3.38 7.94 -8.57
CA SER A 54 4.03 9.20 -8.18
C SER A 54 4.92 9.79 -9.27
N TRP A 55 5.54 8.93 -10.11
CA TRP A 55 6.54 9.38 -11.07
C TRP A 55 6.09 9.29 -12.53
N TRP A 56 5.04 8.54 -12.81
CA TRP A 56 4.53 8.32 -14.16
C TRP A 56 3.22 9.02 -14.46
N THR A 57 2.62 9.69 -13.48
CA THR A 57 1.38 10.44 -13.65
C THR A 57 1.43 11.81 -12.97
N ASP A 58 0.64 12.75 -13.45
CA ASP A 58 0.46 14.07 -12.83
C ASP A 58 -0.56 14.06 -11.68
N LYS A 59 -1.21 12.93 -11.43
CA LYS A 59 -2.18 12.79 -10.34
C LYS A 59 -1.48 12.91 -9.00
N THR A 60 -1.95 13.85 -8.16
CA THR A 60 -1.43 14.02 -6.80
C THR A 60 -1.48 12.69 -6.07
N THR A 61 -0.32 12.24 -5.63
CA THR A 61 -0.13 10.94 -4.97
C THR A 61 0.60 11.12 -3.66
N LEU A 62 0.09 10.48 -2.62
CA LEU A 62 0.76 10.28 -1.34
C LEU A 62 0.29 8.94 -0.79
N HIS A 63 1.20 8.03 -0.57
CA HIS A 63 0.94 6.71 -0.01
C HIS A 63 1.98 6.39 1.03
N ILE A 64 1.54 6.01 2.24
CA ILE A 64 2.42 5.59 3.33
C ILE A 64 2.15 4.14 3.71
N PHE A 65 3.20 3.45 4.08
CA PHE A 65 3.19 2.07 4.53
C PHE A 65 4.36 1.81 5.49
N PRO A 66 4.36 0.71 6.24
CA PRO A 66 3.37 -0.36 6.30
C PRO A 66 2.08 0.06 7.03
N HIS A 67 1.14 -0.86 7.17
CA HIS A 67 0.01 -0.72 8.09
C HIS A 67 0.51 -0.46 9.53
N TRP A 68 -0.40 -0.03 10.45
CA TRP A 68 0.03 0.36 11.79
C TRP A 68 -0.49 -0.58 12.89
N ASN A 69 -0.62 -1.88 12.57
CA ASN A 69 -0.88 -2.95 13.51
C ASN A 69 0.41 -3.73 13.76
N HIS A 70 1.10 -3.43 14.84
CA HIS A 70 2.36 -4.09 15.23
C HIS A 70 2.33 -4.46 16.72
N LYS A 71 1.24 -5.12 17.14
CA LYS A 71 1.05 -5.56 18.52
C LYS A 71 2.28 -6.31 19.04
N GLY A 72 2.75 -5.94 20.22
CA GLY A 72 3.95 -6.52 20.86
C GLY A 72 5.28 -5.90 20.40
N LYS A 73 5.24 -4.86 19.54
CA LYS A 73 6.43 -4.11 19.11
C LYS A 73 6.44 -2.67 19.66
N GLU A 74 5.68 -2.41 20.72
CA GLU A 74 5.60 -1.09 21.33
C GLU A 74 6.99 -0.59 21.73
N GLY A 75 7.33 0.63 21.32
CA GLY A 75 8.64 1.25 21.54
C GLY A 75 9.75 0.81 20.59
N GLN A 76 9.55 -0.25 19.80
CA GLN A 76 10.50 -0.65 18.75
C GLN A 76 10.42 0.31 17.57
N GLU A 77 11.52 0.42 16.85
CA GLU A 77 11.63 1.27 15.66
C GLU A 77 10.99 0.59 14.46
N ILE A 78 10.05 1.30 13.81
CA ILE A 78 9.41 0.88 12.56
C ILE A 78 9.78 1.89 11.48
N ALA A 79 10.21 1.40 10.33
CA ALA A 79 10.44 2.21 9.14
C ALA A 79 9.10 2.50 8.47
N VAL A 80 8.72 3.78 8.39
CA VAL A 80 7.55 4.26 7.64
C VAL A 80 8.05 4.87 6.35
N TRP A 81 7.55 4.37 5.23
CA TRP A 81 7.90 4.84 3.90
C TRP A 81 6.77 5.68 3.30
N ALA A 82 7.14 6.62 2.45
CA ALA A 82 6.19 7.41 1.67
C ALA A 82 6.58 7.48 0.20
N PHE A 83 5.62 7.17 -0.67
CA PHE A 83 5.68 7.42 -2.11
C PHE A 83 4.81 8.65 -2.43
N SER A 84 5.37 9.64 -3.11
CA SER A 84 4.64 10.87 -3.42
C SER A 84 5.26 11.61 -4.60
N ASN A 85 4.45 12.45 -5.25
CA ASN A 85 4.88 13.47 -6.19
C ASN A 85 4.68 14.91 -5.64
N CYS A 86 4.56 15.04 -4.32
CA CYS A 86 4.60 16.33 -3.64
C CYS A 86 6.03 16.87 -3.59
N ASP A 87 6.20 18.17 -3.34
CA ASP A 87 7.52 18.77 -3.15
C ASP A 87 8.12 18.34 -1.81
N GLU A 88 7.28 18.26 -0.79
CA GLU A 88 7.65 17.89 0.59
C GLU A 88 6.56 17.02 1.20
N VAL A 89 6.97 16.17 2.15
CA VAL A 89 6.03 15.39 2.98
C VAL A 89 6.45 15.51 4.44
N GLU A 90 5.48 15.71 5.32
CA GLU A 90 5.64 15.70 6.77
C GLU A 90 4.90 14.53 7.38
N LEU A 91 5.59 13.76 8.22
CA LEU A 91 5.02 12.61 8.91
C LEU A 91 4.65 12.98 10.35
N PHE A 92 3.51 12.51 10.80
CA PHE A 92 3.04 12.65 12.18
C PHE A 92 2.73 11.28 12.77
N VAL A 93 3.12 11.08 14.02
CA VAL A 93 2.71 9.93 14.84
C VAL A 93 1.91 10.46 16.01
N ASN A 94 0.64 10.07 16.09
CA ASN A 94 -0.29 10.55 17.13
C ASN A 94 -0.28 12.09 17.25
N LYS A 95 -0.38 12.79 16.12
CA LYS A 95 -0.34 14.26 16.00
C LYS A 95 1.01 14.92 16.29
N LYS A 96 2.05 14.16 16.69
CA LYS A 96 3.40 14.70 16.91
C LYS A 96 4.20 14.56 15.63
N SER A 97 4.77 15.65 15.13
CA SER A 97 5.61 15.64 13.93
C SER A 97 6.86 14.79 14.15
N ALA A 98 7.11 13.90 13.20
CA ALA A 98 8.34 13.12 13.05
C ALA A 98 9.30 13.76 12.05
N GLY A 99 8.96 14.95 11.56
CA GLY A 99 9.76 15.76 10.67
C GLY A 99 9.20 15.83 9.23
N LYS A 100 9.51 16.95 8.60
CA LYS A 100 9.21 17.25 7.20
C LYS A 100 10.46 16.99 6.37
N LYS A 101 10.28 16.37 5.19
CA LYS A 101 11.37 16.05 4.27
C LYS A 101 11.00 16.45 2.84
N ALA A 102 11.97 16.97 2.11
CA ALA A 102 11.85 17.20 0.67
C ALA A 102 11.80 15.87 -0.09
N MET A 103 10.92 15.75 -1.08
CA MET A 103 10.78 14.55 -1.89
C MET A 103 11.91 14.49 -2.95
N PRO A 104 12.78 13.49 -2.90
CA PRO A 104 13.80 13.32 -3.92
C PRO A 104 13.17 12.83 -5.24
N VAL A 105 13.57 13.44 -6.35
CA VAL A 105 13.10 13.02 -7.69
C VAL A 105 13.41 11.53 -7.93
N ASN A 106 12.43 10.79 -8.44
CA ASN A 106 12.50 9.34 -8.64
C ASN A 106 12.92 8.57 -7.37
N GLY A 107 12.57 9.09 -6.20
CA GLY A 107 12.89 8.50 -4.92
C GLY A 107 11.66 8.23 -4.06
N HIS A 108 11.91 8.00 -2.80
CA HIS A 108 10.92 7.85 -1.73
C HIS A 108 11.45 8.51 -0.46
N LEU A 109 10.59 8.65 0.51
CA LEU A 109 10.97 9.09 1.86
C LEU A 109 10.81 7.95 2.84
N GLU A 110 11.66 7.96 3.87
CA GLU A 110 11.64 7.00 4.97
C GLU A 110 11.80 7.76 6.30
N TRP A 111 11.01 7.37 7.29
CA TRP A 111 11.17 7.77 8.69
C TRP A 111 11.29 6.53 9.55
N LYS A 112 12.21 6.55 10.49
CA LYS A 112 12.30 5.55 11.54
C LYS A 112 11.65 6.12 12.79
N VAL A 113 10.54 5.54 13.19
CA VAL A 113 9.73 6.04 14.31
C VAL A 113 9.44 4.92 15.29
N LYS A 114 9.42 5.25 16.59
CA LYS A 114 9.04 4.28 17.61
C LYS A 114 7.56 3.95 17.48
N TYR A 115 7.24 2.66 17.41
CA TYR A 115 5.86 2.21 17.36
C TYR A 115 5.13 2.57 18.66
N VAL A 116 4.04 3.28 18.49
CA VAL A 116 3.03 3.56 19.50
C VAL A 116 1.69 3.36 18.84
N PRO A 117 0.77 2.54 19.40
CA PRO A 117 -0.58 2.40 18.85
C PRO A 117 -1.24 3.76 18.64
N GLY A 118 -2.03 3.89 17.57
CA GLY A 118 -2.70 5.13 17.21
C GLY A 118 -2.65 5.42 15.72
N VAL A 119 -2.40 6.66 15.34
CA VAL A 119 -2.46 7.16 13.97
C VAL A 119 -1.10 7.60 13.49
N VAL A 120 -0.70 7.13 12.31
CA VAL A 120 0.38 7.70 11.51
C VAL A 120 -0.25 8.43 10.33
N GLU A 121 0.03 9.70 10.20
CA GLU A 121 -0.49 10.57 9.15
C GLU A 121 0.66 11.23 8.41
N ALA A 122 0.59 11.23 7.09
CA ALA A 122 1.48 12.01 6.26
C ALA A 122 0.71 13.14 5.56
N ILE A 123 1.33 14.31 5.51
CA ILE A 123 0.79 15.48 4.82
C ILE A 123 1.75 15.83 3.69
N GLY A 124 1.22 15.85 2.46
CA GLY A 124 1.96 16.27 1.27
C GLY A 124 1.75 17.75 0.98
N TYR A 125 2.85 18.43 0.65
CA TYR A 125 2.87 19.85 0.33
C TYR A 125 3.36 20.08 -1.10
N LYS A 126 2.76 21.06 -1.80
CA LYS A 126 3.20 21.56 -3.09
C LYS A 126 3.22 23.07 -3.06
N LYS A 127 4.37 23.68 -3.41
CA LYS A 127 4.58 25.14 -3.31
C LYS A 127 4.21 25.71 -1.92
N GLY A 128 4.61 24.96 -0.86
CA GLY A 128 4.33 25.31 0.54
C GLY A 128 2.90 25.10 1.02
N LYS A 129 1.96 24.70 0.15
CA LYS A 129 0.55 24.46 0.52
C LYS A 129 0.30 22.97 0.74
N LYS A 130 -0.45 22.65 1.80
CA LYS A 130 -0.99 21.31 2.03
C LYS A 130 -1.97 20.97 0.89
N ILE A 131 -1.75 19.83 0.21
CA ILE A 131 -2.58 19.40 -0.92
C ILE A 131 -3.19 18.01 -0.77
N ILE A 132 -2.58 17.16 0.05
CA ILE A 132 -3.04 15.78 0.24
C ILE A 132 -2.65 15.27 1.62
N THR A 133 -3.45 14.35 2.14
CA THR A 133 -3.16 13.62 3.38
C THR A 133 -3.39 12.14 3.15
N ASN A 134 -2.55 11.31 3.73
CA ASN A 134 -2.72 9.87 3.79
C ASN A 134 -2.45 9.38 5.22
N LYS A 135 -3.18 8.38 5.69
CA LYS A 135 -3.03 7.86 7.05
C LYS A 135 -3.17 6.34 7.11
N VAL A 136 -2.45 5.76 8.04
CA VAL A 136 -2.63 4.39 8.54
C VAL A 136 -2.84 4.46 10.05
N GLN A 137 -3.59 3.52 10.60
CA GLN A 137 -3.88 3.54 12.04
C GLN A 137 -4.00 2.14 12.61
N THR A 138 -3.72 2.03 13.91
CA THR A 138 -3.95 0.79 14.65
C THR A 138 -5.44 0.53 14.77
N THR A 139 -5.84 -0.70 14.50
CA THR A 139 -7.22 -1.17 14.61
C THR A 139 -7.42 -2.02 15.86
N ASN A 140 -8.66 -2.26 16.22
CA ASN A 140 -9.02 -3.28 17.19
C ASN A 140 -9.03 -4.66 16.52
N ALA A 141 -9.33 -5.71 17.28
CA ALA A 141 -9.57 -7.03 16.72
C ALA A 141 -10.73 -7.01 15.72
N ALA A 142 -10.70 -7.92 14.76
CA ALA A 142 -11.79 -8.11 13.82
C ALA A 142 -13.12 -8.37 14.56
N ALA A 143 -14.18 -7.72 14.11
CA ALA A 143 -15.52 -7.78 14.72
C ALA A 143 -16.64 -7.94 13.69
N ALA A 144 -16.36 -7.69 12.42
CA ALA A 144 -17.29 -7.81 11.32
C ALA A 144 -16.57 -8.20 10.02
N VAL A 145 -17.35 -8.73 9.09
CA VAL A 145 -16.93 -9.01 7.72
C VAL A 145 -17.65 -8.07 6.78
N ASN A 146 -16.92 -7.40 5.92
CA ASN A 146 -17.45 -6.65 4.79
C ASN A 146 -17.26 -7.45 3.50
N VAL A 147 -18.31 -7.58 2.72
CA VAL A 147 -18.26 -8.25 1.42
C VAL A 147 -18.69 -7.26 0.36
N SER A 148 -17.86 -7.08 -0.65
CA SER A 148 -18.15 -6.21 -1.79
C SER A 148 -17.78 -6.89 -3.10
N SER A 149 -18.34 -6.44 -4.20
CA SER A 149 -18.04 -6.95 -5.52
C SER A 149 -17.78 -5.83 -6.51
N ASN A 150 -16.92 -6.09 -7.49
CA ASN A 150 -16.64 -5.13 -8.56
C ASN A 150 -17.77 -5.01 -9.59
N LYS A 151 -18.74 -5.95 -9.59
CA LYS A 151 -19.92 -5.98 -10.46
C LYS A 151 -21.12 -6.45 -9.68
N ASN A 152 -22.29 -5.90 -9.98
CA ASN A 152 -23.57 -6.34 -9.41
C ASN A 152 -24.30 -7.38 -10.30
N THR A 153 -23.85 -7.53 -11.53
CA THR A 153 -24.45 -8.44 -12.52
C THR A 153 -23.34 -9.07 -13.36
N ILE A 154 -23.48 -10.33 -13.68
CA ILE A 154 -22.62 -11.07 -14.62
C ILE A 154 -23.47 -11.72 -15.69
N ASN A 155 -22.89 -11.88 -16.90
CA ASN A 155 -23.52 -12.63 -17.96
C ASN A 155 -23.22 -14.12 -17.81
N ALA A 156 -24.21 -14.98 -18.04
CA ALA A 156 -24.02 -16.42 -17.97
C ALA A 156 -23.40 -16.98 -19.28
N ASN A 157 -22.26 -16.42 -19.71
CA ASN A 157 -21.57 -16.74 -20.96
C ASN A 157 -20.29 -17.58 -20.78
N LYS A 158 -19.97 -17.99 -19.55
CA LYS A 158 -18.76 -18.71 -19.14
C LYS A 158 -17.45 -17.90 -19.24
N GLU A 159 -17.51 -16.63 -19.58
CA GLU A 159 -16.35 -15.72 -19.74
C GLU A 159 -16.37 -14.57 -18.76
N ASP A 160 -17.57 -14.19 -18.29
CA ASP A 160 -17.68 -13.05 -17.36
C ASP A 160 -17.29 -13.45 -15.94
N ILE A 161 -16.52 -12.60 -15.29
CA ILE A 161 -15.94 -12.83 -13.96
C ILE A 161 -16.37 -11.71 -13.01
N VAL A 162 -16.68 -12.08 -11.77
CA VAL A 162 -16.84 -11.15 -10.66
C VAL A 162 -15.71 -11.36 -9.65
N ILE A 163 -15.15 -10.27 -9.15
CA ILE A 163 -14.21 -10.27 -8.05
C ILE A 163 -14.96 -9.89 -6.78
N ILE A 164 -14.97 -10.79 -5.82
CA ILE A 164 -15.54 -10.56 -4.49
C ILE A 164 -14.41 -10.21 -3.54
N THR A 165 -14.49 -9.04 -2.94
CA THR A 165 -13.57 -8.60 -1.89
C THR A 165 -14.18 -8.86 -0.53
N ILE A 166 -13.43 -9.51 0.34
CA ILE A 166 -13.83 -9.81 1.71
C ILE A 166 -12.82 -9.12 2.64
N ASP A 167 -13.32 -8.21 3.47
CA ASP A 167 -12.51 -7.44 4.42
C ASP A 167 -12.93 -7.77 5.85
N ALA A 168 -11.95 -8.04 6.71
CA ALA A 168 -12.17 -8.05 8.14
C ALA A 168 -12.18 -6.60 8.66
N LEU A 169 -13.23 -6.23 9.37
CA LEU A 169 -13.38 -4.89 9.94
C LEU A 169 -13.40 -4.96 11.47
N ASP A 170 -12.83 -3.95 12.11
CA ASP A 170 -12.98 -3.77 13.56
C ASP A 170 -14.33 -3.12 13.93
N LYS A 171 -14.60 -2.98 15.23
CA LYS A 171 -15.82 -2.34 15.76
C LYS A 171 -16.04 -0.89 15.29
N ASN A 172 -15.02 -0.24 14.73
CA ASN A 172 -15.07 1.12 14.20
C ASN A 172 -15.17 1.14 12.66
N ASN A 173 -15.45 -0.01 12.03
CA ASN A 173 -15.45 -0.20 10.58
C ASN A 173 -14.10 0.11 9.90
N LEU A 174 -13.00 -0.14 10.59
CA LEU A 174 -11.67 -0.02 10.03
C LEU A 174 -11.18 -1.38 9.55
N HIS A 175 -10.59 -1.42 8.36
CA HIS A 175 -9.97 -2.62 7.82
C HIS A 175 -8.85 -3.11 8.74
N VAL A 176 -8.88 -4.40 9.11
CA VAL A 176 -7.90 -5.06 9.98
C VAL A 176 -6.89 -5.80 9.10
N PRO A 177 -5.72 -5.22 8.83
CA PRO A 177 -4.80 -5.72 7.82
C PRO A 177 -4.05 -7.01 8.22
N ASP A 178 -4.09 -7.36 9.49
CA ASP A 178 -3.43 -8.52 10.09
C ASP A 178 -4.44 -9.55 10.63
N ALA A 179 -5.71 -9.49 10.19
CA ALA A 179 -6.72 -10.49 10.52
C ALA A 179 -6.32 -11.87 9.92
N THR A 180 -6.46 -12.91 10.75
CA THR A 180 -6.16 -14.31 10.38
C THR A 180 -7.35 -15.22 10.60
N ASP A 181 -8.54 -14.65 10.68
CA ASP A 181 -9.77 -15.39 10.92
C ASP A 181 -10.13 -16.27 9.72
N GLU A 182 -10.61 -17.49 10.00
CA GLU A 182 -11.08 -18.40 8.96
C GLU A 182 -12.42 -17.94 8.38
N ILE A 183 -12.54 -17.97 7.06
CA ILE A 183 -13.77 -17.61 6.35
C ILE A 183 -14.34 -18.85 5.67
N THR A 184 -15.59 -19.17 5.99
CA THR A 184 -16.33 -20.29 5.36
C THR A 184 -17.33 -19.75 4.35
N PHE A 185 -17.35 -20.35 3.18
CA PHE A 185 -18.30 -20.05 2.11
C PHE A 185 -19.37 -21.15 2.05
N SER A 186 -20.63 -20.78 1.94
CA SER A 186 -21.78 -21.68 1.82
C SER A 186 -22.68 -21.31 0.65
#